data_060aaedb9abcf4cf7f6992802cf64425
#
_entry.id   060aaedb9abcf4cf7f6992802cf64425
#
_cell.length_a   1.000
_cell.length_b   1.000
_cell.length_c   1.000
_cell.angle_alpha   90.00
_cell.angle_beta   90.00
_cell.angle_gamma   90.00
#
_symmetry.space_group_name_H-M   'P 1'
#
loop_
_entity.id
_entity.type
_entity.pdbx_description
1 polymer ?
#
loop_
_entity_poly.entity_id
_entity_poly.type
_entity_poly.pdbx_seq_one_letter_code
_entity_poly.pdbx_strand_id
1 'polypeptide(L)'
;MRLFWWRYAALAVLGLGLMASARMPESRPVEEAIRLNNLGVAYMNQQRFAQALEQFEQAYEVDPELHTARLNQGIALLNLQRYDAARAALLAVGKQEPGNVRVWYNLGLLHKNLGETEVALEAFQRVAQLDARDADTQYFLGLLRSQLQRYEPAIAAFQAALALNPFHVSAEFGLARAYQRLGDSAQARQHLARFQHLTQENLGAPMSLIYGEQGQHSRAEQVTRAPEAVAAAIRVRFVPAAEEAGLRFRHGGALSSEGKAAASHPTEETAASFLGSGACFLDYDGDGRTDLFLVNSGKEAAGALYRNGGGGRFVEVTRKARLDAVGTGMGCTAADYDN
;
A
#
# COMPACT_ATOMS: atom_id res chain seq x y z
N MET A 1 64.06 40.35 16.17
CA MET A 1 62.90 39.66 16.81
C MET A 1 61.60 40.00 16.14
N ARG A 2 61.48 39.85 14.79
CA ARG A 2 60.22 40.15 14.00
C ARG A 2 59.99 39.20 12.81
N LEU A 3 60.65 38.03 12.78
CA LEU A 3 60.56 37.08 11.64
C LEU A 3 59.94 35.70 12.01
N PHE A 4 59.43 35.53 13.24
CA PHE A 4 58.93 34.19 13.69
C PHE A 4 57.38 34.08 13.69
N TRP A 5 56.64 35.14 13.49
CA TRP A 5 55.16 35.12 13.59
C TRP A 5 54.46 34.84 12.27
N TRP A 6 55.11 34.89 11.13
CA TRP A 6 54.50 34.67 9.82
C TRP A 6 54.42 33.19 9.42
N ARG A 7 55.16 32.31 10.08
CA ARG A 7 55.15 30.87 9.76
C ARG A 7 53.98 30.13 10.40
N TYR A 8 53.38 30.65 11.45
CA TYR A 8 52.21 30.02 12.11
C TYR A 8 50.87 30.55 11.58
N ALA A 9 50.82 31.73 11.01
CA ALA A 9 49.64 32.28 10.37
C ALA A 9 49.31 31.56 9.03
N ALA A 10 50.33 31.10 8.30
CA ALA A 10 50.14 30.37 7.04
C ALA A 10 49.66 28.91 7.24
N LEU A 11 49.98 28.30 8.39
CA LEU A 11 49.50 26.94 8.73
C LEU A 11 48.06 26.93 9.30
N ALA A 12 47.60 28.03 9.91
CA ALA A 12 46.24 28.17 10.40
C ALA A 12 45.22 28.43 9.27
N VAL A 13 45.66 29.08 8.18
CA VAL A 13 44.78 29.32 7.00
C VAL A 13 44.69 28.09 6.11
N LEU A 14 45.69 27.21 6.09
CA LEU A 14 45.64 25.91 5.38
C LEU A 14 44.85 24.84 6.15
N GLY A 15 44.71 24.99 7.47
CA GLY A 15 43.88 24.09 8.29
C GLY A 15 42.36 24.37 8.24
N LEU A 16 41.98 25.60 7.89
CA LEU A 16 40.57 26.01 7.76
C LEU A 16 39.99 25.76 6.36
N GLY A 17 40.84 25.46 5.39
CA GLY A 17 40.41 25.15 4.01
C GLY A 17 40.06 23.68 3.75
N LEU A 18 40.22 22.78 4.74
CA LEU A 18 39.97 21.34 4.63
C LEU A 18 38.84 20.85 5.55
N MET A 19 38.03 21.76 6.13
CA MET A 19 36.67 21.46 6.45
C MET A 19 35.91 21.47 5.11
N ALA A 20 36.24 20.51 4.25
CA ALA A 20 35.35 20.11 3.20
C ALA A 20 34.04 19.73 3.93
N SER A 21 33.06 20.63 3.87
CA SER A 21 31.69 20.27 4.13
C SER A 21 31.50 18.89 3.50
N ALA A 22 31.34 17.87 4.31
CA ALA A 22 30.71 16.65 3.87
C ALA A 22 29.32 17.09 3.40
N ARG A 23 29.22 17.54 2.14
CA ARG A 23 27.93 17.68 1.47
C ARG A 23 27.30 16.33 1.65
N MET A 24 26.28 16.27 2.48
CA MET A 24 25.29 15.20 2.39
C MET A 24 25.10 14.97 0.88
N PRO A 25 25.16 13.74 0.39
CA PRO A 25 24.90 13.51 -1.03
C PRO A 25 23.57 14.21 -1.31
N GLU A 26 23.61 15.24 -2.19
CA GLU A 26 22.38 15.87 -2.68
C GLU A 26 21.54 14.72 -3.18
N SER A 27 20.43 14.43 -2.49
CA SER A 27 19.47 13.46 -2.97
C SER A 27 19.20 13.85 -4.41
N ARG A 28 19.50 12.96 -5.36
CA ARG A 28 19.35 13.29 -6.78
C ARG A 28 17.94 13.85 -6.93
N PRO A 29 17.72 14.94 -7.67
CA PRO A 29 16.39 15.56 -7.80
C PRO A 29 15.29 14.54 -8.06
N VAL A 30 15.59 13.52 -8.84
CA VAL A 30 14.70 12.38 -9.14
C VAL A 30 14.26 11.62 -7.88
N GLU A 31 15.16 11.38 -6.92
CA GLU A 31 14.82 10.65 -5.67
C GLU A 31 13.90 11.48 -4.79
N GLU A 32 14.13 12.77 -4.72
CA GLU A 32 13.26 13.68 -3.99
C GLU A 32 11.89 13.80 -4.64
N ALA A 33 11.82 13.92 -5.97
CA ALA A 33 10.56 13.92 -6.71
C ALA A 33 9.76 12.62 -6.48
N ILE A 34 10.42 11.46 -6.52
CA ILE A 34 9.80 10.16 -6.23
C ILE A 34 9.28 10.11 -4.78
N ARG A 35 10.06 10.60 -3.80
CA ARG A 35 9.67 10.65 -2.40
C ARG A 35 8.42 11.51 -2.20
N LEU A 36 8.40 12.71 -2.78
CA LEU A 36 7.26 13.62 -2.75
C LEU A 36 6.02 13.01 -3.41
N ASN A 37 6.18 12.41 -4.60
CA ASN A 37 5.09 11.70 -5.27
C ASN A 37 4.49 10.61 -4.37
N ASN A 38 5.33 9.77 -3.76
CA ASN A 38 4.86 8.67 -2.93
C ASN A 38 4.21 9.15 -1.62
N LEU A 39 4.68 10.27 -1.07
CA LEU A 39 4.01 10.95 0.05
C LEU A 39 2.63 11.47 -0.37
N GLY A 40 2.51 12.07 -1.56
CA GLY A 40 1.23 12.48 -2.14
C GLY A 40 0.26 11.30 -2.28
N VAL A 41 0.72 10.12 -2.74
CA VAL A 41 -0.11 8.91 -2.81
C VAL A 41 -0.57 8.47 -1.43
N ALA A 42 0.27 8.57 -0.40
CA ALA A 42 -0.13 8.26 0.97
C ALA A 42 -1.24 9.22 1.46
N TYR A 43 -1.19 10.50 1.12
CA TYR A 43 -2.27 11.44 1.39
C TYR A 43 -3.55 11.14 0.60
N MET A 44 -3.45 10.72 -0.68
CA MET A 44 -4.60 10.28 -1.47
C MET A 44 -5.34 9.14 -0.79
N ASN A 45 -4.61 8.14 -0.30
CA ASN A 45 -5.17 6.98 0.40
C ASN A 45 -5.87 7.36 1.73
N GLN A 46 -5.49 8.50 2.33
CA GLN A 46 -6.15 9.09 3.49
C GLN A 46 -7.26 10.09 3.11
N GLN A 47 -7.58 10.24 1.83
CA GLN A 47 -8.54 11.20 1.28
C GLN A 47 -8.17 12.68 1.58
N ARG A 48 -6.91 12.95 1.87
CA ARG A 48 -6.36 14.29 2.11
C ARG A 48 -5.90 14.91 0.79
N PHE A 49 -6.85 15.11 -0.13
CA PHE A 49 -6.58 15.46 -1.53
C PHE A 49 -5.83 16.78 -1.72
N ALA A 50 -6.08 17.79 -0.87
CA ALA A 50 -5.37 19.06 -0.96
C ALA A 50 -3.88 18.92 -0.63
N GLN A 51 -3.54 18.12 0.39
CA GLN A 51 -2.16 17.85 0.76
C GLN A 51 -1.47 16.93 -0.24
N ALA A 52 -2.22 15.98 -0.81
CA ALA A 52 -1.72 15.17 -1.91
C ALA A 52 -1.35 16.03 -3.12
N LEU A 53 -2.22 16.97 -3.49
CA LEU A 53 -1.99 17.90 -4.60
C LEU A 53 -0.70 18.71 -4.39
N GLU A 54 -0.49 19.29 -3.20
CA GLU A 54 0.72 20.03 -2.87
C GLU A 54 1.99 19.18 -3.06
N GLN A 55 1.98 17.93 -2.62
CA GLN A 55 3.12 17.03 -2.78
C GLN A 55 3.37 16.66 -4.26
N PHE A 56 2.32 16.45 -5.05
CA PHE A 56 2.47 16.17 -6.48
C PHE A 56 2.96 17.38 -7.26
N GLU A 57 2.52 18.59 -6.88
CA GLU A 57 3.02 19.85 -7.47
C GLU A 57 4.52 20.01 -7.20
N GLN A 58 4.95 19.85 -5.95
CA GLN A 58 6.36 19.89 -5.58
C GLN A 58 7.17 18.80 -6.29
N ALA A 59 6.65 17.56 -6.40
CA ALA A 59 7.32 16.50 -7.11
C ALA A 59 7.55 16.83 -8.58
N TYR A 60 6.55 17.41 -9.25
CA TYR A 60 6.64 17.82 -10.65
C TYR A 60 7.53 19.06 -10.87
N GLU A 61 7.60 19.97 -9.89
CA GLU A 61 8.53 21.11 -9.92
C GLU A 61 9.99 20.65 -9.80
N VAL A 62 10.26 19.64 -8.96
CA VAL A 62 11.60 19.05 -8.78
C VAL A 62 12.04 18.24 -10.00
N ASP A 63 11.13 17.47 -10.58
CA ASP A 63 11.39 16.65 -11.77
C ASP A 63 10.19 16.68 -12.74
N PRO A 64 10.18 17.57 -13.74
CA PRO A 64 9.12 17.65 -14.75
C PRO A 64 9.01 16.42 -15.66
N GLU A 65 10.04 15.57 -15.73
CA GLU A 65 10.01 14.32 -16.50
C GLU A 65 9.31 13.19 -15.71
N LEU A 66 9.04 13.39 -14.41
CA LEU A 66 8.26 12.45 -13.61
C LEU A 66 6.77 12.58 -13.97
N HIS A 67 6.38 12.07 -15.15
CA HIS A 67 5.01 12.16 -15.66
C HIS A 67 3.97 11.56 -14.71
N THR A 68 4.37 10.58 -13.90
CA THR A 68 3.51 10.00 -12.83
C THR A 68 3.08 11.06 -11.81
N ALA A 69 3.95 12.00 -11.43
CA ALA A 69 3.58 13.08 -10.52
C ALA A 69 2.51 14.00 -11.14
N ARG A 70 2.65 14.31 -12.45
CA ARG A 70 1.67 15.10 -13.18
C ARG A 70 0.34 14.37 -13.36
N LEU A 71 0.34 13.05 -13.60
CA LEU A 71 -0.84 12.21 -13.62
C LEU A 71 -1.55 12.24 -12.27
N ASN A 72 -0.81 12.01 -11.18
CA ASN A 72 -1.34 12.00 -9.83
C ASN A 72 -1.89 13.36 -9.40
N GLN A 73 -1.27 14.47 -9.83
CA GLN A 73 -1.81 15.82 -9.70
C GLN A 73 -3.19 15.94 -10.36
N GLY A 74 -3.34 15.41 -11.58
CA GLY A 74 -4.63 15.37 -12.29
C GLY A 74 -5.70 14.58 -11.52
N ILE A 75 -5.32 13.44 -10.94
CA ILE A 75 -6.20 12.60 -10.11
C ILE A 75 -6.61 13.33 -8.81
N ALA A 76 -5.68 14.01 -8.14
CA ALA A 76 -5.98 14.80 -6.94
C ALA A 76 -6.93 15.96 -7.25
N LEU A 77 -6.68 16.69 -8.35
CA LEU A 77 -7.55 17.78 -8.84
C LEU A 77 -8.95 17.29 -9.19
N LEU A 78 -9.08 16.11 -9.80
CA LEU A 78 -10.37 15.47 -10.09
C LEU A 78 -11.17 15.22 -8.80
N ASN A 79 -10.51 14.69 -7.77
CA ASN A 79 -11.15 14.44 -6.47
C ASN A 79 -11.47 15.74 -5.70
N LEU A 80 -10.74 16.81 -5.96
CA LEU A 80 -11.05 18.18 -5.47
C LEU A 80 -12.10 18.88 -6.33
N GLN A 81 -12.64 18.23 -7.36
CA GLN A 81 -13.62 18.78 -8.32
C GLN A 81 -13.10 20.01 -9.09
N ARG A 82 -11.78 20.17 -9.18
CA ARG A 82 -11.12 21.20 -9.99
C ARG A 82 -10.95 20.71 -11.42
N TYR A 83 -12.09 20.52 -12.11
CA TYR A 83 -12.17 19.75 -13.36
C TYR A 83 -11.32 20.31 -14.51
N ASP A 84 -11.26 21.64 -14.71
CA ASP A 84 -10.46 22.22 -15.79
C ASP A 84 -8.97 22.00 -15.58
N ALA A 85 -8.48 22.20 -14.36
CA ALA A 85 -7.09 21.95 -14.02
C ALA A 85 -6.76 20.43 -14.10
N ALA A 86 -7.66 19.56 -13.65
CA ALA A 86 -7.53 18.12 -13.79
C ALA A 86 -7.40 17.69 -15.25
N ARG A 87 -8.32 18.20 -16.10
CA ARG A 87 -8.29 17.95 -17.55
C ARG A 87 -6.96 18.39 -18.18
N ALA A 88 -6.49 19.59 -17.84
CA ALA A 88 -5.23 20.11 -18.38
C ALA A 88 -4.04 19.22 -17.97
N ALA A 89 -3.96 18.79 -16.69
CA ALA A 89 -2.90 17.93 -16.21
C ALA A 89 -2.93 16.54 -16.89
N LEU A 90 -4.11 15.90 -16.95
CA LEU A 90 -4.28 14.58 -17.56
C LEU A 90 -3.97 14.61 -19.06
N LEU A 91 -4.46 15.61 -19.80
CA LEU A 91 -4.17 15.75 -21.22
C LEU A 91 -2.69 16.03 -21.50
N ALA A 92 -1.99 16.74 -20.62
CA ALA A 92 -0.55 16.95 -20.75
C ALA A 92 0.20 15.62 -20.71
N VAL A 93 -0.13 14.74 -19.76
CA VAL A 93 0.45 13.40 -19.68
C VAL A 93 0.01 12.53 -20.88
N GLY A 94 -1.26 12.59 -21.28
CA GLY A 94 -1.78 11.81 -22.42
C GLY A 94 -1.11 12.12 -23.77
N LYS A 95 -0.55 13.33 -23.92
CA LYS A 95 0.25 13.70 -25.11
C LYS A 95 1.62 13.01 -25.09
N GLN A 96 2.23 12.88 -23.92
CA GLN A 96 3.55 12.24 -23.76
C GLN A 96 3.43 10.72 -23.74
N GLU A 97 2.38 10.21 -23.08
CA GLU A 97 2.14 8.80 -22.85
C GLU A 97 0.74 8.38 -23.38
N PRO A 98 0.52 8.31 -24.69
CA PRO A 98 -0.80 8.00 -25.26
C PRO A 98 -1.30 6.58 -24.93
N GLY A 99 -0.41 5.69 -24.49
CA GLY A 99 -0.70 4.35 -24.02
C GLY A 99 -0.98 4.24 -22.51
N ASN A 100 -0.93 5.34 -21.76
CA ASN A 100 -1.17 5.30 -20.33
C ASN A 100 -2.67 5.15 -20.03
N VAL A 101 -3.06 3.96 -19.61
CA VAL A 101 -4.44 3.57 -19.32
C VAL A 101 -5.07 4.48 -18.26
N ARG A 102 -4.30 4.87 -17.22
CA ARG A 102 -4.80 5.69 -16.11
C ARG A 102 -5.21 7.09 -16.56
N VAL A 103 -4.53 7.65 -17.53
CA VAL A 103 -4.88 8.96 -18.10
C VAL A 103 -6.29 8.91 -18.68
N TRP A 104 -6.54 7.94 -19.57
CA TRP A 104 -7.83 7.81 -20.25
C TRP A 104 -8.94 7.42 -19.28
N TYR A 105 -8.64 6.58 -18.30
CA TYR A 105 -9.60 6.21 -17.25
C TYR A 105 -10.04 7.44 -16.43
N ASN A 106 -9.10 8.25 -15.97
CA ASN A 106 -9.42 9.44 -15.18
C ASN A 106 -10.06 10.56 -16.01
N LEU A 107 -9.72 10.69 -17.31
CA LEU A 107 -10.48 11.53 -18.23
C LEU A 107 -11.90 11.04 -18.40
N GLY A 108 -12.12 9.72 -18.50
CA GLY A 108 -13.45 9.12 -18.53
C GLY A 108 -14.27 9.45 -17.28
N LEU A 109 -13.69 9.32 -16.10
CA LEU A 109 -14.33 9.71 -14.83
C LEU A 109 -14.63 11.21 -14.77
N LEU A 110 -13.70 12.05 -15.21
CA LEU A 110 -13.87 13.50 -15.27
C LEU A 110 -15.07 13.89 -16.16
N HIS A 111 -15.10 13.41 -17.39
CA HIS A 111 -16.20 13.71 -18.33
C HIS A 111 -17.53 13.12 -17.85
N LYS A 112 -17.52 11.94 -17.24
CA LYS A 112 -18.71 11.36 -16.59
C LYS A 112 -19.22 12.28 -15.47
N ASN A 113 -18.35 12.83 -14.64
CA ASN A 113 -18.75 13.72 -13.54
C ASN A 113 -19.28 15.08 -14.05
N LEU A 114 -18.85 15.52 -15.22
CA LEU A 114 -19.36 16.72 -15.91
C LEU A 114 -20.67 16.46 -16.68
N GLY A 115 -21.13 15.20 -16.78
CA GLY A 115 -22.29 14.84 -17.59
C GLY A 115 -22.03 14.79 -19.10
N GLU A 116 -20.77 14.85 -19.52
CA GLU A 116 -20.31 14.78 -20.92
C GLU A 116 -20.24 13.31 -21.35
N THR A 117 -21.41 12.65 -21.45
CA THR A 117 -21.56 11.19 -21.52
C THR A 117 -20.87 10.58 -22.75
N GLU A 118 -20.98 11.20 -23.92
CA GLU A 118 -20.33 10.73 -25.16
C GLU A 118 -18.82 10.79 -25.05
N VAL A 119 -18.27 11.90 -24.52
CA VAL A 119 -16.81 12.07 -24.36
C VAL A 119 -16.26 11.08 -23.33
N ALA A 120 -17.00 10.86 -22.24
CA ALA A 120 -16.65 9.84 -21.27
C ALA A 120 -16.66 8.43 -21.90
N LEU A 121 -17.64 8.13 -22.76
CA LEU A 121 -17.72 6.86 -23.46
C LEU A 121 -16.50 6.63 -24.35
N GLU A 122 -16.06 7.65 -25.12
CA GLU A 122 -14.86 7.58 -25.95
C GLU A 122 -13.60 7.32 -25.12
N ALA A 123 -13.46 8.02 -23.99
CA ALA A 123 -12.33 7.82 -23.08
C ALA A 123 -12.28 6.39 -22.54
N PHE A 124 -13.41 5.83 -22.05
CA PHE A 124 -13.44 4.44 -21.58
C PHE A 124 -13.30 3.41 -22.71
N GLN A 125 -13.74 3.71 -23.95
CA GLN A 125 -13.44 2.87 -25.12
C GLN A 125 -11.94 2.81 -25.38
N ARG A 126 -11.24 3.92 -25.17
CA ARG A 126 -9.78 3.94 -25.29
C ARG A 126 -9.13 3.10 -24.19
N VAL A 127 -9.64 3.15 -22.95
CA VAL A 127 -9.19 2.26 -21.88
C VAL A 127 -9.38 0.79 -22.27
N ALA A 128 -10.56 0.41 -22.77
CA ALA A 128 -10.85 -0.97 -23.16
C ALA A 128 -9.95 -1.49 -24.32
N GLN A 129 -9.44 -0.58 -25.18
CA GLN A 129 -8.45 -0.94 -26.19
C GLN A 129 -7.05 -1.18 -25.61
N LEU A 130 -6.70 -0.46 -24.53
CA LEU A 130 -5.39 -0.54 -23.87
C LEU A 130 -5.35 -1.67 -22.83
N ASP A 131 -6.46 -1.87 -22.12
CA ASP A 131 -6.65 -2.93 -21.11
C ASP A 131 -8.04 -3.56 -21.29
N ALA A 132 -8.12 -4.59 -22.10
CA ALA A 132 -9.36 -5.32 -22.36
C ALA A 132 -9.84 -6.18 -21.17
N ARG A 133 -9.02 -6.33 -20.11
CA ARG A 133 -9.29 -7.21 -18.97
C ARG A 133 -9.79 -6.45 -17.73
N ASP A 134 -9.97 -5.14 -17.83
CA ASP A 134 -10.50 -4.34 -16.72
C ASP A 134 -12.03 -4.42 -16.68
N ALA A 135 -12.57 -5.10 -15.66
CA ALA A 135 -13.99 -5.28 -15.47
C ALA A 135 -14.72 -3.95 -15.20
N ASP A 136 -14.05 -3.03 -14.47
CA ASP A 136 -14.61 -1.72 -14.11
C ASP A 136 -14.81 -0.85 -15.34
N THR A 137 -13.89 -0.90 -16.30
CA THR A 137 -14.03 -0.24 -17.59
C THR A 137 -15.25 -0.74 -18.36
N GLN A 138 -15.46 -2.06 -18.41
CA GLN A 138 -16.63 -2.64 -19.07
C GLN A 138 -17.94 -2.22 -18.37
N TYR A 139 -17.93 -2.14 -17.05
CA TYR A 139 -19.05 -1.59 -16.28
C TYR A 139 -19.33 -0.12 -16.65
N PHE A 140 -18.30 0.75 -16.71
CA PHE A 140 -18.51 2.15 -17.10
C PHE A 140 -19.02 2.30 -18.53
N LEU A 141 -18.54 1.49 -19.47
CA LEU A 141 -19.08 1.44 -20.83
C LEU A 141 -20.57 1.08 -20.83
N GLY A 142 -20.98 0.08 -20.04
CA GLY A 142 -22.37 -0.29 -19.85
C GLY A 142 -23.20 0.82 -19.23
N LEU A 143 -22.70 1.47 -18.18
CA LEU A 143 -23.35 2.58 -17.50
C LEU A 143 -23.60 3.77 -18.45
N LEU A 144 -22.58 4.22 -19.18
CA LEU A 144 -22.67 5.35 -20.10
C LEU A 144 -23.57 5.04 -21.30
N ARG A 145 -23.52 3.83 -21.85
CA ARG A 145 -24.46 3.39 -22.90
C ARG A 145 -25.90 3.36 -22.41
N SER A 146 -26.13 2.94 -21.16
CA SER A 146 -27.47 2.99 -20.55
C SER A 146 -27.99 4.42 -20.39
N GLN A 147 -27.11 5.38 -20.02
CA GLN A 147 -27.46 6.80 -19.96
C GLN A 147 -27.86 7.36 -21.33
N LEU A 148 -27.20 6.89 -22.40
CA LEU A 148 -27.56 7.20 -23.79
C LEU A 148 -28.75 6.39 -24.33
N GLN A 149 -29.46 5.64 -23.48
CA GLN A 149 -30.56 4.76 -23.83
C GLN A 149 -30.20 3.66 -24.86
N ARG A 150 -28.91 3.33 -24.98
CA ARG A 150 -28.39 2.26 -25.86
C ARG A 150 -28.33 0.96 -25.04
N TYR A 151 -29.51 0.37 -24.76
CA TYR A 151 -29.66 -0.69 -23.75
C TYR A 151 -29.02 -2.02 -24.18
N GLU A 152 -29.14 -2.45 -25.45
CA GLU A 152 -28.53 -3.69 -25.93
C GLU A 152 -26.99 -3.63 -25.89
N PRO A 153 -26.31 -2.57 -26.38
CA PRO A 153 -24.88 -2.41 -26.19
C PRO A 153 -24.45 -2.27 -24.70
N ALA A 154 -25.34 -1.73 -23.85
CA ALA A 154 -25.09 -1.65 -22.41
C ALA A 154 -25.10 -3.04 -21.76
N ILE A 155 -26.08 -3.88 -22.08
CA ILE A 155 -26.17 -5.27 -21.62
C ILE A 155 -24.90 -6.04 -22.00
N ALA A 156 -24.47 -5.95 -23.26
CA ALA A 156 -23.24 -6.61 -23.71
C ALA A 156 -22.02 -6.19 -22.88
N ALA A 157 -21.90 -4.90 -22.54
CA ALA A 157 -20.79 -4.39 -21.74
C ALA A 157 -20.86 -4.86 -20.28
N PHE A 158 -22.03 -4.84 -19.65
CA PHE A 158 -22.21 -5.38 -18.29
C PHE A 158 -21.94 -6.90 -18.23
N GLN A 159 -22.34 -7.65 -19.25
CA GLN A 159 -22.02 -9.07 -19.35
C GLN A 159 -20.51 -9.30 -19.48
N ALA A 160 -19.82 -8.46 -20.25
CA ALA A 160 -18.37 -8.51 -20.35
C ALA A 160 -17.71 -8.19 -18.99
N ALA A 161 -18.23 -7.23 -18.23
CA ALA A 161 -17.76 -6.95 -16.87
C ALA A 161 -17.90 -8.17 -15.95
N LEU A 162 -19.05 -8.86 -16.01
CA LEU A 162 -19.30 -10.07 -15.20
C LEU A 162 -18.50 -11.28 -15.66
N ALA A 163 -18.16 -11.38 -16.94
CA ALA A 163 -17.27 -12.42 -17.44
C ALA A 163 -15.83 -12.26 -16.88
N LEU A 164 -15.39 -11.00 -16.65
CA LEU A 164 -14.11 -10.68 -16.05
C LEU A 164 -14.15 -10.75 -14.52
N ASN A 165 -15.22 -10.28 -13.90
CA ASN A 165 -15.44 -10.31 -12.47
C ASN A 165 -16.87 -10.77 -12.13
N PRO A 166 -17.10 -12.07 -11.84
CA PRO A 166 -18.42 -12.61 -11.53
C PRO A 166 -19.09 -12.03 -10.27
N PHE A 167 -18.34 -11.30 -9.45
CA PHE A 167 -18.82 -10.63 -8.24
C PHE A 167 -18.98 -9.12 -8.40
N HIS A 168 -19.02 -8.62 -9.63
CA HIS A 168 -19.16 -7.20 -9.88
C HIS A 168 -20.62 -6.73 -9.62
N VAL A 169 -20.90 -6.34 -8.37
CA VAL A 169 -22.21 -5.99 -7.84
C VAL A 169 -22.92 -4.93 -8.70
N SER A 170 -22.19 -3.86 -9.08
CA SER A 170 -22.76 -2.77 -9.88
C SER A 170 -23.12 -3.18 -11.31
N ALA A 171 -22.43 -4.17 -11.90
CA ALA A 171 -22.75 -4.67 -13.22
C ALA A 171 -24.05 -5.51 -13.19
N GLU A 172 -24.28 -6.32 -12.16
CA GLU A 172 -25.53 -7.05 -11.95
C GLU A 172 -26.72 -6.08 -11.84
N PHE A 173 -26.57 -5.02 -11.06
CA PHE A 173 -27.61 -3.99 -10.97
C PHE A 173 -27.82 -3.24 -12.29
N GLY A 174 -26.73 -2.96 -13.02
CA GLY A 174 -26.77 -2.36 -14.36
C GLY A 174 -27.57 -3.22 -15.36
N LEU A 175 -27.31 -4.54 -15.37
CA LEU A 175 -28.06 -5.50 -16.18
C LEU A 175 -29.53 -5.53 -15.83
N ALA A 176 -29.87 -5.62 -14.54
CA ALA A 176 -31.28 -5.63 -14.11
C ALA A 176 -32.01 -4.40 -14.62
N ARG A 177 -31.41 -3.21 -14.53
CA ARG A 177 -31.99 -1.97 -15.01
C ARG A 177 -32.12 -1.92 -16.55
N ALA A 178 -31.07 -2.37 -17.26
CA ALA A 178 -31.07 -2.37 -18.73
C ALA A 178 -32.15 -3.32 -19.28
N TYR A 179 -32.29 -4.53 -18.75
CA TYR A 179 -33.36 -5.47 -19.11
C TYR A 179 -34.75 -4.94 -18.76
N GLN A 180 -34.88 -4.28 -17.61
CA GLN A 180 -36.13 -3.63 -17.24
C GLN A 180 -36.56 -2.57 -18.28
N ARG A 181 -35.61 -1.78 -18.79
CA ARG A 181 -35.85 -0.75 -19.81
C ARG A 181 -36.24 -1.36 -21.16
N LEU A 182 -35.75 -2.55 -21.50
CA LEU A 182 -36.16 -3.32 -22.68
C LEU A 182 -37.45 -4.11 -22.50
N GLY A 183 -38.04 -4.13 -21.30
CA GLY A 183 -39.26 -4.87 -21.00
C GLY A 183 -39.04 -6.35 -20.66
N ASP A 184 -37.81 -6.84 -20.64
CA ASP A 184 -37.50 -8.22 -20.24
C ASP A 184 -37.48 -8.35 -18.69
N SER A 185 -38.70 -8.51 -18.17
CA SER A 185 -38.90 -8.61 -16.72
C SER A 185 -38.35 -9.91 -16.11
N ALA A 186 -38.11 -10.95 -16.93
CA ALA A 186 -37.56 -12.21 -16.44
C ALA A 186 -36.08 -12.05 -16.14
N GLN A 187 -35.29 -11.57 -17.11
CA GLN A 187 -33.89 -11.28 -16.94
C GLN A 187 -33.64 -10.19 -15.87
N ALA A 188 -34.46 -9.13 -15.87
CA ALA A 188 -34.40 -8.08 -14.87
C ALA A 188 -34.49 -8.63 -13.44
N ARG A 189 -35.46 -9.52 -13.16
CA ARG A 189 -35.62 -10.15 -11.84
C ARG A 189 -34.45 -11.07 -11.50
N GLN A 190 -33.94 -11.84 -12.45
CA GLN A 190 -32.80 -12.74 -12.25
C GLN A 190 -31.56 -11.96 -11.79
N HIS A 191 -31.19 -10.91 -12.52
CA HIS A 191 -30.01 -10.09 -12.19
C HIS A 191 -30.22 -9.28 -10.90
N LEU A 192 -31.46 -8.82 -10.62
CA LEU A 192 -31.76 -8.16 -9.34
C LEU A 192 -31.61 -9.11 -8.15
N ALA A 193 -32.05 -10.36 -8.27
CA ALA A 193 -31.91 -11.36 -7.24
C ALA A 193 -30.40 -11.68 -6.99
N ARG A 194 -29.61 -11.78 -8.07
CA ARG A 194 -28.17 -11.98 -7.96
C ARG A 194 -27.46 -10.78 -7.31
N PHE A 195 -27.83 -9.56 -7.68
CA PHE A 195 -27.36 -8.34 -7.01
C PHE A 195 -27.65 -8.38 -5.50
N GLN A 196 -28.88 -8.74 -5.11
CA GLN A 196 -29.27 -8.82 -3.71
C GLN A 196 -28.46 -9.89 -2.97
N HIS A 197 -28.28 -11.07 -3.55
CA HIS A 197 -27.48 -12.14 -2.98
C HIS A 197 -26.01 -11.72 -2.76
N LEU A 198 -25.36 -11.15 -3.79
CA LEU A 198 -23.99 -10.68 -3.68
C LEU A 198 -23.82 -9.62 -2.57
N THR A 199 -24.80 -8.73 -2.44
CA THR A 199 -24.78 -7.67 -1.42
C THR A 199 -25.01 -8.23 -0.01
N GLN A 200 -25.93 -9.18 0.16
CA GLN A 200 -26.24 -9.80 1.45
C GLN A 200 -25.07 -10.65 1.98
N GLU A 201 -24.42 -11.37 1.08
CA GLU A 201 -23.28 -12.24 1.43
C GLU A 201 -21.94 -11.49 1.45
N ASN A 202 -21.93 -10.17 1.18
CA ASN A 202 -20.70 -9.35 1.08
C ASN A 202 -19.66 -9.92 0.09
N LEU A 203 -20.12 -10.54 -1.02
CA LEU A 203 -19.25 -11.14 -2.03
C LEU A 203 -18.65 -10.14 -3.02
N GLY A 204 -18.92 -8.87 -2.88
CA GLY A 204 -18.38 -7.77 -3.67
C GLY A 204 -18.88 -6.42 -3.16
N ALA A 205 -18.19 -5.37 -3.53
CA ALA A 205 -18.59 -4.00 -3.20
C ALA A 205 -19.18 -3.28 -4.44
N PRO A 206 -20.22 -2.45 -4.27
CA PRO A 206 -20.69 -1.62 -5.35
C PRO A 206 -19.68 -0.52 -5.68
N MET A 207 -19.58 -0.17 -6.96
CA MET A 207 -18.83 1.01 -7.39
C MET A 207 -19.43 2.26 -6.75
N SER A 208 -18.61 3.12 -6.20
CA SER A 208 -19.02 4.37 -5.56
C SER A 208 -18.31 5.58 -6.18
N LEU A 209 -18.60 6.78 -5.66
CA LEU A 209 -17.89 8.00 -6.05
C LEU A 209 -16.65 8.26 -5.18
N ILE A 210 -16.41 7.41 -4.19
CA ILE A 210 -15.30 7.56 -3.24
C ILE A 210 -13.98 7.19 -3.93
N TYR A 211 -12.94 7.96 -3.68
CA TYR A 211 -11.60 7.62 -4.15
C TYR A 211 -11.18 6.23 -3.67
N GLY A 212 -10.62 5.45 -4.60
CA GLY A 212 -10.24 4.06 -4.34
C GLY A 212 -11.33 3.01 -4.64
N GLU A 213 -12.60 3.44 -4.80
CA GLU A 213 -13.75 2.58 -5.10
C GLU A 213 -14.29 2.77 -6.53
N GLN A 214 -13.57 3.50 -7.37
CA GLN A 214 -13.92 3.78 -8.77
C GLN A 214 -13.09 2.96 -9.78
N GLY A 215 -12.56 1.83 -9.36
CA GLY A 215 -11.70 0.96 -10.17
C GLY A 215 -10.20 1.20 -9.94
N GLN A 216 -9.40 0.20 -10.34
CA GLN A 216 -7.94 0.21 -10.09
C GLN A 216 -7.21 1.35 -10.77
N HIS A 217 -7.65 1.75 -11.99
CA HIS A 217 -7.01 2.81 -12.77
C HIS A 217 -7.37 4.22 -12.31
N SER A 218 -8.34 4.38 -11.38
CA SER A 218 -8.69 5.67 -10.77
C SER A 218 -7.69 6.12 -9.70
N ARG A 219 -6.83 5.21 -9.22
CA ARG A 219 -5.94 5.45 -8.09
C ARG A 219 -4.64 6.11 -8.52
N ALA A 220 -4.12 6.99 -7.67
CA ALA A 220 -2.80 7.56 -7.82
C ALA A 220 -1.71 6.46 -7.75
N GLU A 221 -0.64 6.64 -8.50
CA GLU A 221 0.40 5.64 -8.71
C GLU A 221 1.65 5.96 -7.91
N GLN A 222 2.14 4.95 -7.17
CA GLN A 222 3.46 5.03 -6.55
C GLN A 222 4.54 4.74 -7.59
N VAL A 223 5.63 5.48 -7.49
CA VAL A 223 6.84 5.18 -8.25
C VAL A 223 7.76 4.32 -7.40
N THR A 224 7.91 3.06 -7.80
CA THR A 224 8.93 2.18 -7.25
C THR A 224 10.12 2.19 -8.18
N ARG A 225 11.20 2.84 -7.77
CA ARG A 225 12.47 2.65 -8.45
C ARG A 225 12.92 1.23 -8.16
N ALA A 226 13.24 0.46 -9.21
CA ALA A 226 13.99 -0.77 -8.99
C ALA A 226 15.24 -0.39 -8.18
N PRO A 227 15.55 -1.06 -7.08
CA PRO A 227 16.76 -0.75 -6.35
C PRO A 227 17.90 -0.77 -7.37
N GLU A 228 18.61 0.36 -7.50
CA GLU A 228 19.87 0.36 -8.24
C GLU A 228 20.65 -0.83 -7.68
N ALA A 229 21.12 -1.71 -8.58
CA ALA A 229 21.78 -2.94 -8.19
C ALA A 229 22.71 -2.59 -7.04
N VAL A 230 22.33 -2.99 -5.84
CA VAL A 230 23.03 -2.61 -4.61
C VAL A 230 24.47 -3.02 -4.83
N ALA A 231 25.36 -2.03 -4.89
CA ALA A 231 26.77 -2.25 -5.07
C ALA A 231 27.21 -3.30 -4.05
N ALA A 232 27.62 -4.47 -4.53
CA ALA A 232 28.02 -5.65 -3.80
C ALA A 232 26.93 -6.17 -2.83
N ALA A 233 26.30 -7.27 -3.19
CA ALA A 233 25.39 -7.99 -2.30
C ALA A 233 26.05 -8.09 -0.91
N ILE A 234 25.45 -7.44 0.09
CA ILE A 234 25.89 -7.59 1.48
C ILE A 234 25.72 -9.09 1.77
N ARG A 235 26.84 -9.80 1.89
CA ARG A 235 26.80 -11.21 2.23
C ARG A 235 26.43 -11.32 3.70
N VAL A 236 25.13 -11.38 3.97
CA VAL A 236 24.62 -11.63 5.32
C VAL A 236 24.81 -13.11 5.60
N ARG A 237 25.56 -13.41 6.64
CA ARG A 237 25.72 -14.75 7.18
C ARG A 237 25.03 -14.78 8.55
N PHE A 238 23.95 -15.51 8.66
CA PHE A 238 23.34 -15.79 9.94
C PHE A 238 24.13 -16.90 10.65
N VAL A 239 24.49 -16.65 11.89
CA VAL A 239 25.13 -17.64 12.77
C VAL A 239 24.26 -17.85 14.00
N PRO A 240 24.14 -19.09 14.52
CA PRO A 240 23.42 -19.35 15.76
C PRO A 240 24.20 -18.76 16.92
N ALA A 241 23.73 -17.63 17.45
CA ALA A 241 24.39 -16.90 18.54
C ALA A 241 23.54 -16.83 19.82
N ALA A 242 22.42 -17.52 19.87
CA ALA A 242 21.47 -17.42 20.99
C ALA A 242 22.09 -17.77 22.34
N GLU A 243 22.84 -18.86 22.42
CA GLU A 243 23.49 -19.29 23.68
C GLU A 243 24.60 -18.33 24.11
N GLU A 244 25.42 -17.86 23.18
CA GLU A 244 26.49 -16.88 23.43
C GLU A 244 25.90 -15.51 23.85
N ALA A 245 24.75 -15.15 23.29
CA ALA A 245 24.00 -13.96 23.65
C ALA A 245 23.23 -14.09 24.98
N GLY A 246 23.19 -15.27 25.60
CA GLY A 246 22.46 -15.50 26.85
C GLY A 246 20.96 -15.80 26.67
N LEU A 247 20.49 -16.05 25.45
CA LEU A 247 19.11 -16.39 25.15
C LEU A 247 18.90 -17.90 25.32
N ARG A 248 18.19 -18.30 26.39
CA ARG A 248 17.93 -19.71 26.73
C ARG A 248 16.44 -20.07 26.68
N PHE A 249 15.69 -19.38 25.84
CA PHE A 249 14.26 -19.61 25.70
C PHE A 249 13.98 -20.92 24.95
N ARG A 250 13.05 -21.71 25.48
CA ARG A 250 12.49 -22.88 24.81
C ARG A 250 10.99 -22.69 24.63
N HIS A 251 10.56 -22.78 23.38
CA HIS A 251 9.15 -22.74 23.05
C HIS A 251 8.45 -24.02 23.51
N GLY A 252 7.37 -23.91 24.28
CA GLY A 252 6.64 -25.05 24.85
C GLY A 252 5.61 -25.67 23.91
N GLY A 253 5.80 -25.65 22.59
CA GLY A 253 4.97 -26.39 21.66
C GLY A 253 5.27 -27.89 21.78
N ALA A 254 4.23 -28.71 21.90
CA ALA A 254 4.34 -30.18 21.99
C ALA A 254 4.82 -30.79 20.69
N LEU A 255 6.13 -30.74 20.44
CA LEU A 255 6.76 -31.81 19.69
C LEU A 255 7.16 -32.86 20.71
N SER A 256 6.34 -33.93 20.85
CA SER A 256 6.79 -35.14 21.54
C SER A 256 8.09 -35.57 20.91
N SER A 257 9.08 -35.86 21.75
CA SER A 257 10.42 -36.36 21.38
C SER A 257 10.42 -37.73 20.63
N GLU A 258 9.27 -38.21 20.29
CA GLU A 258 9.06 -39.41 19.47
C GLU A 258 8.31 -39.03 18.20
N GLY A 259 9.00 -38.89 17.08
CA GLY A 259 8.54 -38.53 15.76
C GLY A 259 7.36 -39.31 15.19
N LYS A 260 6.29 -39.50 15.93
CA LYS A 260 5.02 -40.05 15.45
C LYS A 260 4.09 -38.88 15.07
N ALA A 261 3.80 -38.81 13.78
CA ALA A 261 2.74 -37.96 13.23
C ALA A 261 1.45 -38.21 14.03
N ALA A 262 1.02 -37.20 14.76
CA ALA A 262 -0.23 -37.23 15.51
C ALA A 262 -1.41 -37.22 14.53
N ALA A 263 -2.37 -38.00 14.90
CA ALA A 263 -3.72 -38.22 14.39
C ALA A 263 -4.30 -37.30 13.30
N SER A 264 -5.07 -37.88 12.44
CA SER A 264 -5.72 -37.32 11.23
C SER A 264 -6.73 -36.20 11.42
N HIS A 265 -6.93 -35.68 12.64
CA HIS A 265 -7.71 -34.48 12.94
C HIS A 265 -7.10 -33.74 14.14
N PRO A 266 -6.60 -32.50 13.97
CA PRO A 266 -6.15 -31.70 15.11
C PRO A 266 -7.35 -31.33 15.98
N THR A 267 -7.28 -31.65 17.27
CA THR A 267 -8.20 -31.07 18.29
C THR A 267 -7.86 -29.57 18.45
N GLU A 268 -8.79 -28.76 18.94
CA GLU A 268 -8.52 -27.33 19.22
C GLU A 268 -7.25 -27.11 20.07
N GLU A 269 -6.92 -28.05 20.93
CA GLU A 269 -5.71 -28.04 21.75
C GLU A 269 -4.41 -28.25 20.95
N THR A 270 -4.47 -29.07 19.89
CA THR A 270 -3.32 -29.28 18.99
C THR A 270 -3.15 -28.15 17.99
N ALA A 271 -4.23 -27.49 17.54
CA ALA A 271 -4.15 -26.33 16.66
C ALA A 271 -3.39 -25.15 17.31
N ALA A 272 -3.63 -24.88 18.59
CA ALA A 272 -2.93 -23.82 19.32
C ALA A 272 -1.41 -24.07 19.46
N SER A 273 -0.97 -25.32 19.50
CA SER A 273 0.45 -25.69 19.57
C SER A 273 1.21 -25.57 18.24
N PHE A 274 0.47 -25.48 17.11
CA PHE A 274 1.03 -25.23 15.78
C PHE A 274 1.03 -23.74 15.40
N LEU A 275 0.27 -22.89 16.12
CA LEU A 275 0.28 -21.45 15.93
C LEU A 275 1.56 -20.91 16.60
N GLY A 276 2.43 -20.36 15.77
CA GLY A 276 3.80 -20.00 16.14
C GLY A 276 3.93 -19.10 17.36
N SER A 277 5.12 -19.06 17.91
CA SER A 277 5.56 -18.08 18.90
C SER A 277 5.78 -16.73 18.25
N GLY A 278 5.56 -15.64 19.00
CA GLY A 278 5.88 -14.28 18.61
C GLY A 278 7.17 -13.79 19.28
N ALA A 279 7.76 -12.76 18.69
CA ALA A 279 8.85 -12.01 19.30
C ALA A 279 8.57 -10.51 19.15
N CYS A 280 8.77 -9.74 20.20
CA CYS A 280 8.71 -8.29 20.20
C CYS A 280 10.04 -7.69 20.54
N PHE A 281 10.35 -6.58 19.86
CA PHE A 281 11.44 -5.71 20.20
C PHE A 281 10.89 -4.45 20.87
N LEU A 282 11.42 -4.07 22.03
CA LEU A 282 11.00 -2.91 22.81
C LEU A 282 12.20 -2.40 23.63
N ASP A 283 12.13 -1.17 24.11
CA ASP A 283 13.03 -0.65 25.12
C ASP A 283 12.28 -0.67 26.47
N TYR A 284 12.48 -1.73 27.23
CA TYR A 284 11.71 -2.02 28.44
C TYR A 284 12.09 -1.14 29.64
N ASP A 285 13.34 -0.71 29.72
CA ASP A 285 13.84 0.06 30.87
C ASP A 285 14.29 1.48 30.50
N GLY A 286 14.04 1.93 29.25
CA GLY A 286 14.31 3.28 28.78
C GLY A 286 15.80 3.59 28.63
N ASP A 287 16.65 2.55 28.47
CA ASP A 287 18.10 2.71 28.38
C ASP A 287 18.61 2.98 26.93
N GLY A 288 17.68 3.05 25.96
CA GLY A 288 17.95 3.29 24.53
C GLY A 288 18.43 2.06 23.78
N ARG A 289 18.41 0.89 24.39
CA ARG A 289 18.77 -0.39 23.76
C ARG A 289 17.54 -1.25 23.56
N THR A 290 17.48 -1.88 22.40
CA THR A 290 16.34 -2.74 22.05
C THR A 290 16.43 -4.06 22.83
N ASP A 291 15.43 -4.33 23.65
CA ASP A 291 15.21 -5.55 24.39
C ASP A 291 14.34 -6.54 23.58
N LEU A 292 14.21 -7.77 24.07
CA LEU A 292 13.53 -8.84 23.37
C LEU A 292 12.52 -9.52 24.30
N PHE A 293 11.25 -9.55 23.89
CA PHE A 293 10.23 -10.37 24.55
C PHE A 293 9.86 -11.53 23.62
N LEU A 294 9.95 -12.76 24.14
CA LEU A 294 9.61 -13.99 23.44
C LEU A 294 8.31 -14.57 24.01
N VAL A 295 7.36 -14.78 23.12
CA VAL A 295 6.03 -15.32 23.47
C VAL A 295 6.06 -16.84 23.46
N ASN A 296 5.47 -17.45 24.45
CA ASN A 296 5.30 -18.89 24.53
C ASN A 296 3.86 -19.30 24.24
N SER A 297 3.65 -20.33 23.42
CA SER A 297 2.32 -20.89 23.14
C SER A 297 1.97 -22.13 23.98
N GLY A 298 2.86 -22.58 24.84
CA GLY A 298 2.60 -23.70 25.77
C GLY A 298 1.69 -23.30 26.92
N LYS A 299 0.72 -24.15 27.30
CA LYS A 299 -0.27 -23.87 28.36
C LYS A 299 0.38 -23.61 29.73
N GLU A 300 1.53 -24.20 30.00
CA GLU A 300 2.23 -24.13 31.30
C GLU A 300 3.55 -23.35 31.21
N ALA A 301 3.78 -22.64 30.14
CA ALA A 301 5.02 -21.93 29.92
C ALA A 301 4.77 -20.41 29.77
N ALA A 302 5.53 -19.61 30.52
CA ALA A 302 5.52 -18.16 30.41
C ALA A 302 6.32 -17.69 29.20
N GLY A 303 6.01 -16.51 28.68
CA GLY A 303 6.92 -15.76 27.82
C GLY A 303 8.20 -15.38 28.58
N ALA A 304 9.21 -14.89 27.87
CA ALA A 304 10.46 -14.46 28.48
C ALA A 304 10.88 -13.07 27.98
N LEU A 305 11.14 -12.16 28.92
CA LEU A 305 11.71 -10.84 28.64
C LEU A 305 13.21 -10.87 28.88
N TYR A 306 13.96 -10.48 27.85
CA TYR A 306 15.41 -10.39 27.84
C TYR A 306 15.84 -8.94 27.69
N ARG A 307 16.52 -8.40 28.70
CA ARG A 307 17.11 -7.07 28.65
C ARG A 307 18.45 -7.11 27.91
N ASN A 308 18.64 -6.17 27.02
CA ASN A 308 19.87 -5.97 26.26
C ASN A 308 20.93 -5.28 27.13
N GLY A 309 21.93 -6.03 27.58
CA GLY A 309 23.06 -5.50 28.35
C GLY A 309 24.13 -4.77 27.51
N GLY A 310 23.95 -4.68 26.19
CA GLY A 310 24.96 -4.21 25.25
C GLY A 310 25.95 -5.31 24.85
N GLY A 311 26.74 -5.04 23.79
CA GLY A 311 27.71 -6.00 23.27
C GLY A 311 27.14 -7.34 22.77
N GLY A 312 25.85 -7.36 22.39
CA GLY A 312 25.16 -8.57 21.93
C GLY A 312 24.78 -9.54 23.04
N ARG A 313 24.72 -9.09 24.29
CA ARG A 313 24.39 -9.92 25.45
C ARG A 313 23.05 -9.54 26.05
N PHE A 314 22.24 -10.56 26.34
CA PHE A 314 20.92 -10.44 26.93
C PHE A 314 20.86 -11.12 28.30
N VAL A 315 20.06 -10.54 29.20
CA VAL A 315 19.84 -11.07 30.54
C VAL A 315 18.31 -11.22 30.76
N GLU A 316 17.88 -12.39 31.14
CA GLU A 316 16.47 -12.64 31.43
C GLU A 316 16.00 -11.84 32.65
N VAL A 317 14.95 -11.06 32.47
CA VAL A 317 14.37 -10.19 33.53
C VAL A 317 12.86 -10.41 33.71
N THR A 318 12.30 -11.49 33.17
CA THR A 318 10.86 -11.82 33.15
C THR A 318 10.20 -11.64 34.54
N ARG A 319 10.75 -12.24 35.58
CA ARG A 319 10.22 -12.13 36.93
C ARG A 319 10.35 -10.73 37.53
N LYS A 320 11.46 -10.05 37.26
CA LYS A 320 11.67 -8.66 37.70
C LYS A 320 10.66 -7.71 37.06
N ALA A 321 10.31 -7.94 35.80
CA ALA A 321 9.28 -7.20 35.07
C ALA A 321 7.84 -7.66 35.41
N ARG A 322 7.65 -8.69 36.24
CA ARG A 322 6.33 -9.28 36.61
C ARG A 322 5.57 -9.83 35.38
N LEU A 323 6.30 -10.39 34.40
CA LEU A 323 5.75 -10.96 33.17
C LEU A 323 5.81 -12.51 33.19
N ASP A 324 5.90 -13.12 34.35
CA ASP A 324 5.99 -14.57 34.56
C ASP A 324 4.63 -15.28 34.63
N ALA A 325 3.55 -14.63 34.19
CA ALA A 325 2.24 -15.26 34.06
C ALA A 325 2.30 -16.32 32.93
N VAL A 326 1.81 -17.52 33.26
CA VAL A 326 1.69 -18.60 32.28
C VAL A 326 0.44 -18.42 31.43
N GLY A 327 0.51 -18.82 30.17
CA GLY A 327 -0.62 -18.73 29.26
C GLY A 327 -0.22 -18.98 27.82
N THR A 328 -1.20 -19.22 26.97
CA THR A 328 -0.97 -19.41 25.52
C THR A 328 -0.94 -18.07 24.82
N GLY A 329 0.22 -17.65 24.35
CA GLY A 329 0.39 -16.46 23.51
C GLY A 329 0.64 -16.83 22.06
N MET A 330 0.10 -16.03 21.13
CA MET A 330 0.27 -16.21 19.67
C MET A 330 1.06 -15.09 19.00
N GLY A 331 1.25 -13.99 19.71
CA GLY A 331 1.97 -12.82 19.20
C GLY A 331 2.08 -11.74 20.25
N CYS A 332 2.88 -10.74 19.99
CA CYS A 332 3.00 -9.56 20.83
C CYS A 332 3.14 -8.29 19.97
N THR A 333 2.76 -7.17 20.55
CA THR A 333 3.00 -5.82 20.04
C THR A 333 3.47 -4.97 21.20
N ALA A 334 4.50 -4.17 20.99
CA ALA A 334 4.94 -3.14 21.91
C ALA A 334 4.55 -1.77 21.37
N ALA A 335 3.98 -0.92 22.23
CA ALA A 335 3.66 0.46 21.90
C ALA A 335 3.91 1.33 23.13
N ASP A 336 4.32 2.57 22.90
CA ASP A 336 4.36 3.59 23.94
C ASP A 336 2.93 4.09 24.18
N TYR A 337 2.44 3.95 25.42
CA TYR A 337 1.04 4.17 25.76
C TYR A 337 0.78 5.60 26.28
N ASP A 338 1.79 6.24 26.86
CA ASP A 338 1.67 7.49 27.62
C ASP A 338 2.59 8.62 27.11
N ASN A 339 3.01 8.52 25.87
CA ASN A 339 3.86 9.52 25.22
C ASN A 339 3.09 10.81 24.85
#